data_71bc49c47d3194a04149f555b113c792
#
_entry.id   71bc49c47d3194a04149f555b113c792
#
_cell.length_a   1.000
_cell.length_b   1.000
_cell.length_c   1.000
_cell.angle_alpha   90.00
_cell.angle_beta   90.00
_cell.angle_gamma   90.00
#
_symmetry.space_group_name_H-M   'P 1'
#
loop_
_entity.id
_entity.type
_entity.pdbx_description
1 polymer ?
#
loop_
_entity_poly.entity_id
_entity_poly.type
_entity_poly.pdbx_seq_one_letter_code
_entity_poly.pdbx_strand_id
1 'polypeptide(L)'
;MVDDSTKKVAVVTGACKSIGQAITLEFAKEGYCIVINGIDELALGNTAKNVARAISGKDEDSRIISFVGDTSTEEIAESLVEHTISNYGRIDTLINNLEFLGGPQRVNSTNKIEVEKPVSRYFTLEEFEFSDNSLIGAYMTTREAARWMSDNTNNNNYSIINVSYCPDCIPSSKDPFTSSRSGVDLYTSSKESTRILTKSTALELAKVGIRVNGIVPGIIFATENESYGSFIHNKNNNKEWGNDMIPIKRMGQPIEVAQVATFLASYKASYVTGTLVYVDGGLALNRPARFLEQNLEID
;
A
#
# COMPACT_ATOMS: atom_id res chain seq x y z
N MET A 1 1.59 -34.71 -4.42
CA MET A 1 0.77 -33.50 -4.31
C MET A 1 0.70 -33.19 -2.83
N VAL A 2 1.24 -32.08 -2.38
CA VAL A 2 1.08 -31.62 -0.99
C VAL A 2 -0.36 -31.15 -0.91
N ASP A 3 -1.10 -31.62 0.10
CA ASP A 3 -2.47 -31.19 0.34
C ASP A 3 -2.47 -29.68 0.67
N ASP A 4 -2.87 -28.84 -0.27
CA ASP A 4 -2.91 -27.38 -0.13
C ASP A 4 -4.10 -26.90 0.73
N SER A 5 -5.01 -27.79 1.11
CA SER A 5 -6.22 -27.47 1.89
C SER A 5 -5.94 -26.93 3.30
N THR A 6 -4.73 -27.17 3.83
CA THR A 6 -4.30 -26.71 5.16
C THR A 6 -3.55 -25.39 5.14
N LYS A 7 -3.13 -24.91 3.96
CA LYS A 7 -2.37 -23.66 3.85
C LYS A 7 -3.27 -22.44 3.97
N LYS A 8 -2.77 -21.41 4.63
CA LYS A 8 -3.44 -20.11 4.68
C LYS A 8 -3.38 -19.42 3.33
N VAL A 9 -4.39 -18.63 3.04
CA VAL A 9 -4.52 -17.88 1.78
C VAL A 9 -4.49 -16.38 2.05
N ALA A 10 -3.63 -15.67 1.32
CA ALA A 10 -3.55 -14.21 1.33
C ALA A 10 -3.94 -13.64 -0.03
N VAL A 11 -4.70 -12.55 -0.02
CA VAL A 11 -4.97 -11.72 -1.19
C VAL A 11 -4.18 -10.42 -1.04
N VAL A 12 -3.35 -10.07 -2.03
CA VAL A 12 -2.53 -8.85 -2.04
C VAL A 12 -2.92 -8.00 -3.24
N THR A 13 -3.56 -6.86 -2.99
CA THR A 13 -3.83 -5.88 -4.05
C THR A 13 -2.62 -4.95 -4.24
N GLY A 14 -2.50 -4.30 -5.40
CA GLY A 14 -1.36 -3.44 -5.70
C GLY A 14 -0.02 -4.16 -5.67
N ALA A 15 0.02 -5.42 -6.12
CA ALA A 15 1.20 -6.28 -6.04
C ALA A 15 2.23 -6.05 -7.16
N CYS A 16 2.00 -5.07 -8.04
CA CYS A 16 2.86 -4.81 -9.21
C CYS A 16 4.22 -4.19 -8.87
N LYS A 17 4.36 -3.55 -7.71
CA LYS A 17 5.53 -2.73 -7.35
C LYS A 17 6.01 -2.97 -5.93
N SER A 18 7.16 -2.39 -5.61
CA SER A 18 8.03 -2.53 -4.44
C SER A 18 7.40 -3.07 -3.14
N ILE A 19 6.49 -2.34 -2.50
CA ILE A 19 5.88 -2.79 -1.24
C ILE A 19 5.00 -4.02 -1.48
N GLY A 20 4.16 -4.00 -2.51
CA GLY A 20 3.29 -5.14 -2.84
C GLY A 20 4.06 -6.40 -3.20
N GLN A 21 5.17 -6.26 -3.96
CA GLN A 21 6.08 -7.37 -4.27
C GLN A 21 6.74 -7.94 -3.02
N ALA A 22 7.22 -7.06 -2.13
CA ALA A 22 7.85 -7.49 -0.88
C ALA A 22 6.86 -8.20 0.06
N ILE A 23 5.62 -7.69 0.16
CA ILE A 23 4.55 -8.33 0.91
C ILE A 23 4.26 -9.72 0.33
N THR A 24 4.09 -9.83 -0.99
CA THR A 24 3.87 -11.10 -1.67
C THR A 24 4.98 -12.10 -1.35
N LEU A 25 6.25 -11.66 -1.43
CA LEU A 25 7.40 -12.51 -1.14
C LEU A 25 7.42 -13.00 0.31
N GLU A 26 7.18 -12.12 1.29
CA GLU A 26 7.22 -12.52 2.70
C GLU A 26 6.06 -13.46 3.06
N PHE A 27 4.85 -13.23 2.55
CA PHE A 27 3.75 -14.18 2.75
C PHE A 27 4.03 -15.54 2.08
N ALA A 28 4.68 -15.55 0.91
CA ALA A 28 5.08 -16.80 0.25
C ALA A 28 6.13 -17.57 1.06
N LYS A 29 7.09 -16.89 1.69
CA LYS A 29 8.07 -17.50 2.61
C LYS A 29 7.42 -18.07 3.87
N GLU A 30 6.37 -17.42 4.37
CA GLU A 30 5.57 -17.94 5.49
C GLU A 30 4.64 -19.12 5.08
N GLY A 31 4.68 -19.54 3.82
CA GLY A 31 3.97 -20.72 3.31
C GLY A 31 2.53 -20.47 2.90
N TYR A 32 2.10 -19.23 2.73
CA TYR A 32 0.76 -18.91 2.24
C TYR A 32 0.61 -19.30 0.75
N CYS A 33 -0.62 -19.67 0.37
CA CYS A 33 -1.09 -19.53 -1.01
C CYS A 33 -1.51 -18.07 -1.22
N ILE A 34 -1.23 -17.49 -2.38
CA ILE A 34 -1.37 -16.05 -2.58
C ILE A 34 -2.08 -15.77 -3.90
N VAL A 35 -3.10 -14.93 -3.83
CA VAL A 35 -3.67 -14.26 -5.00
C VAL A 35 -3.12 -12.84 -5.04
N ILE A 36 -2.40 -12.50 -6.11
CA ILE A 36 -1.90 -11.16 -6.34
C ILE A 36 -2.79 -10.43 -7.34
N ASN A 37 -3.11 -9.17 -7.04
CA ASN A 37 -3.92 -8.33 -7.90
C ASN A 37 -3.20 -7.04 -8.27
N GLY A 38 -3.49 -6.56 -9.46
CA GLY A 38 -3.04 -5.28 -10.01
C GLY A 38 -3.63 -5.04 -11.38
N ILE A 39 -3.44 -3.85 -11.94
CA ILE A 39 -3.99 -3.46 -13.24
C ILE A 39 -3.02 -3.70 -14.41
N ASP A 40 -1.73 -3.83 -14.13
CA ASP A 40 -0.67 -4.09 -15.13
C ASP A 40 -0.36 -5.58 -15.16
N GLU A 41 -0.85 -6.27 -16.18
CA GLU A 41 -0.69 -7.72 -16.37
C GLU A 41 0.78 -8.13 -16.45
N LEU A 42 1.61 -7.36 -17.16
CA LEU A 42 3.03 -7.67 -17.33
C LEU A 42 3.79 -7.54 -16.01
N ALA A 43 3.57 -6.45 -15.29
CA ALA A 43 4.20 -6.21 -13.99
C ALA A 43 3.75 -7.25 -12.96
N LEU A 44 2.47 -7.61 -12.96
CA LEU A 44 1.91 -8.63 -12.10
C LEU A 44 2.51 -10.02 -12.39
N GLY A 45 2.60 -10.38 -13.67
CA GLY A 45 3.24 -11.63 -14.11
C GLY A 45 4.73 -11.69 -13.73
N ASN A 46 5.44 -10.57 -13.80
CA ASN A 46 6.83 -10.48 -13.35
C ASN A 46 6.94 -10.66 -11.83
N THR A 47 6.01 -10.08 -11.05
CA THR A 47 5.95 -10.30 -9.60
C THR A 47 5.78 -11.79 -9.28
N ALA A 48 4.81 -12.44 -9.90
CA ALA A 48 4.57 -13.89 -9.71
C ALA A 48 5.82 -14.72 -9.99
N LYS A 49 6.48 -14.50 -11.12
CA LYS A 49 7.72 -15.20 -11.51
C LYS A 49 8.87 -14.95 -10.53
N ASN A 50 9.09 -13.69 -10.14
CA ASN A 50 10.17 -13.33 -9.24
C ASN A 50 9.99 -13.96 -7.86
N VAL A 51 8.76 -13.94 -7.33
CA VAL A 51 8.44 -14.55 -6.04
C VAL A 51 8.55 -16.08 -6.14
N ALA A 52 7.97 -16.70 -7.15
CA ALA A 52 8.07 -18.15 -7.40
C ALA A 52 9.54 -18.62 -7.47
N ARG A 53 10.38 -17.89 -8.22
CA ARG A 53 11.82 -18.16 -8.31
C ARG A 53 12.53 -18.02 -6.96
N ALA A 54 12.17 -17.03 -6.17
CA ALA A 54 12.80 -16.80 -4.87
C ALA A 54 12.47 -17.88 -3.83
N ILE A 55 11.28 -18.50 -3.90
CA ILE A 55 10.84 -19.51 -2.93
C ILE A 55 11.03 -20.95 -3.37
N SER A 56 10.98 -21.24 -4.68
CA SER A 56 11.05 -22.60 -5.23
C SER A 56 12.20 -22.82 -6.23
N GLY A 57 12.90 -21.75 -6.64
CA GLY A 57 13.92 -21.78 -7.67
C GLY A 57 13.38 -21.97 -9.10
N LYS A 58 12.06 -21.90 -9.29
CA LYS A 58 11.36 -22.04 -10.57
C LYS A 58 10.60 -20.77 -10.91
N ASP A 59 10.27 -20.56 -12.18
CA ASP A 59 9.51 -19.39 -12.64
C ASP A 59 8.01 -19.48 -12.30
N GLU A 60 7.54 -20.67 -11.96
CA GLU A 60 6.14 -20.93 -11.61
C GLU A 60 6.05 -21.68 -10.28
N ASP A 61 5.10 -21.26 -9.46
CA ASP A 61 4.72 -21.92 -8.22
C ASP A 61 3.19 -21.87 -8.10
N SER A 62 2.56 -23.03 -7.97
CA SER A 62 1.09 -23.16 -7.90
C SER A 62 0.44 -22.42 -6.73
N ARG A 63 1.25 -21.98 -5.77
CA ARG A 63 0.79 -21.19 -4.63
C ARG A 63 0.59 -19.71 -4.94
N ILE A 64 0.99 -19.24 -6.13
CA ILE A 64 0.88 -17.84 -6.52
C ILE A 64 0.09 -17.75 -7.81
N ILE A 65 -1.08 -17.13 -7.76
CA ILE A 65 -1.92 -16.87 -8.92
C ILE A 65 -2.17 -15.37 -9.06
N SER A 66 -2.31 -14.92 -10.30
CA SER A 66 -2.52 -13.52 -10.64
C SER A 66 -3.96 -13.26 -11.04
N PHE A 67 -4.51 -12.14 -10.59
CA PHE A 67 -5.81 -11.62 -11.00
C PHE A 67 -5.66 -10.17 -11.46
N VAL A 68 -5.88 -9.90 -12.74
CA VAL A 68 -5.77 -8.57 -13.34
C VAL A 68 -7.11 -7.85 -13.26
N GLY A 69 -7.14 -6.66 -12.68
CA GLY A 69 -8.35 -5.84 -12.61
C GLY A 69 -8.23 -4.67 -11.63
N ASP A 70 -9.04 -3.65 -11.88
CA ASP A 70 -9.18 -2.48 -11.00
C ASP A 70 -10.26 -2.73 -9.94
N THR A 71 -9.83 -2.95 -8.72
CA THR A 71 -10.72 -3.25 -7.58
C THR A 71 -11.55 -2.06 -7.09
N SER A 72 -11.43 -0.90 -7.70
CA SER A 72 -12.32 0.24 -7.42
C SER A 72 -13.75 0.03 -7.93
N THR A 73 -13.97 -0.98 -8.76
CA THR A 73 -15.31 -1.40 -9.19
C THR A 73 -15.80 -2.59 -8.36
N GLU A 74 -17.12 -2.59 -8.06
CA GLU A 74 -17.75 -3.65 -7.29
C GLU A 74 -17.59 -5.03 -7.96
N GLU A 75 -17.84 -5.09 -9.26
CA GLU A 75 -17.70 -6.32 -10.05
C GLU A 75 -16.31 -6.94 -9.98
N ILE A 76 -15.26 -6.14 -10.08
CA ILE A 76 -13.88 -6.64 -10.01
C ILE A 76 -13.50 -7.05 -8.59
N ALA A 77 -13.94 -6.32 -7.57
CA ALA A 77 -13.69 -6.69 -6.19
C ALA A 77 -14.37 -8.02 -5.81
N GLU A 78 -15.61 -8.23 -6.24
CA GLU A 78 -16.35 -9.49 -6.10
C GLU A 78 -15.64 -10.63 -6.84
N SER A 79 -15.32 -10.41 -8.12
CA SER A 79 -14.61 -11.41 -8.95
C SER A 79 -13.25 -11.80 -8.38
N LEU A 80 -12.51 -10.88 -7.75
CA LEU A 80 -11.24 -11.19 -7.07
C LEU A 80 -11.44 -12.17 -5.91
N VAL A 81 -12.47 -11.94 -5.10
CA VAL A 81 -12.81 -12.83 -3.96
C VAL A 81 -13.27 -14.18 -4.49
N GLU A 82 -14.19 -14.21 -5.46
CA GLU A 82 -14.66 -15.45 -6.09
C GLU A 82 -13.52 -16.25 -6.73
N HIS A 83 -12.61 -15.59 -7.43
CA HIS A 83 -11.41 -16.21 -8.01
C HIS A 83 -10.54 -16.85 -6.93
N THR A 84 -10.35 -16.16 -5.80
CA THR A 84 -9.58 -16.69 -4.67
C THR A 84 -10.23 -17.93 -4.08
N ILE A 85 -11.54 -17.88 -3.84
CA ILE A 85 -12.30 -19.00 -3.28
C ILE A 85 -12.34 -20.19 -4.23
N SER A 86 -12.54 -19.96 -5.54
CA SER A 86 -12.57 -21.02 -6.54
C SER A 86 -11.25 -21.76 -6.65
N ASN A 87 -10.11 -21.09 -6.43
CA ASN A 87 -8.79 -21.70 -6.52
C ASN A 87 -8.31 -22.35 -5.22
N TYR A 88 -8.60 -21.72 -4.07
CA TYR A 88 -8.02 -22.11 -2.78
C TYR A 88 -9.06 -22.46 -1.70
N GLY A 89 -10.33 -22.22 -1.94
CA GLY A 89 -11.41 -22.54 -1.02
C GLY A 89 -11.50 -21.66 0.24
N ARG A 90 -10.60 -20.67 0.39
CA ARG A 90 -10.53 -19.83 1.61
C ARG A 90 -9.82 -18.50 1.37
N ILE A 91 -10.04 -17.55 2.27
CA ILE A 91 -9.25 -16.32 2.44
C ILE A 91 -8.98 -16.16 3.93
N ASP A 92 -7.71 -16.06 4.33
CA ASP A 92 -7.31 -15.84 5.73
C ASP A 92 -6.88 -14.39 5.95
N THR A 93 -6.27 -13.78 4.93
CA THR A 93 -5.74 -12.43 5.02
C THR A 93 -6.00 -11.66 3.72
N LEU A 94 -6.51 -10.45 3.86
CA LEU A 94 -6.57 -9.47 2.77
C LEU A 94 -5.58 -8.34 3.05
N ILE A 95 -4.74 -8.00 2.08
CA ILE A 95 -3.84 -6.86 2.14
C ILE A 95 -4.23 -5.86 1.04
N ASN A 96 -4.80 -4.74 1.45
CA ASN A 96 -5.10 -3.61 0.59
C ASN A 96 -3.85 -2.72 0.49
N ASN A 97 -3.03 -2.97 -0.54
CA ASN A 97 -1.86 -2.17 -0.86
C ASN A 97 -2.10 -1.45 -2.19
N LEU A 98 -3.12 -0.60 -2.21
CA LEU A 98 -3.46 0.17 -3.39
C LEU A 98 -2.49 1.35 -3.51
N GLU A 99 -1.60 1.23 -4.46
CA GLU A 99 -0.64 2.29 -4.78
C GLU A 99 -1.34 3.45 -5.48
N PHE A 100 -0.92 4.66 -5.14
CA PHE A 100 -1.19 5.82 -5.97
C PHE A 100 -0.38 5.70 -7.26
N LEU A 101 -1.03 5.27 -8.32
CA LEU A 101 -0.49 5.37 -9.66
C LEU A 101 -0.55 6.85 -10.03
N GLY A 102 0.48 7.61 -9.73
CA GLY A 102 0.54 9.07 -9.93
C GLY A 102 -0.44 9.58 -10.99
N GLY A 103 -1.21 10.62 -10.66
CA GLY A 103 -2.19 11.20 -11.59
C GLY A 103 -1.59 11.44 -12.97
N PRO A 104 -2.38 11.73 -14.00
CA PRO A 104 -1.92 11.81 -15.36
C PRO A 104 -0.66 12.67 -15.41
N GLN A 105 0.48 12.02 -15.64
CA GLN A 105 1.73 12.74 -15.81
C GLN A 105 1.52 13.61 -17.04
N ARG A 106 1.32 14.89 -16.84
CA ARG A 106 1.44 15.86 -17.95
C ARG A 106 2.91 15.91 -18.35
N VAL A 107 3.36 14.86 -19.02
CA VAL A 107 4.58 14.86 -19.78
C VAL A 107 4.25 15.65 -21.06
N ASN A 108 4.34 16.97 -20.97
CA ASN A 108 4.44 17.74 -22.18
C ASN A 108 5.71 17.28 -22.89
N SER A 109 5.59 16.96 -24.18
CA SER A 109 6.64 16.46 -25.08
C SER A 109 7.90 17.35 -25.19
N THR A 110 8.07 18.34 -24.34
CA THR A 110 9.16 19.33 -24.37
C THR A 110 10.03 19.36 -23.13
N ASN A 111 9.92 18.41 -22.18
CA ASN A 111 10.76 18.35 -20.96
C ASN A 111 10.89 19.67 -20.16
N LYS A 112 9.99 20.61 -20.34
CA LYS A 112 9.93 21.84 -19.54
C LYS A 112 8.72 21.76 -18.62
N ILE A 113 9.00 21.73 -17.33
CA ILE A 113 7.98 21.98 -16.28
C ILE A 113 7.63 23.46 -16.40
N GLU A 114 6.55 23.78 -17.11
CA GLU A 114 5.99 25.13 -17.06
C GLU A 114 5.29 25.30 -15.71
N VAL A 115 5.93 26.06 -14.86
CA VAL A 115 5.33 26.53 -13.60
C VAL A 115 4.33 27.62 -13.96
N GLU A 116 3.11 27.22 -14.31
CA GLU A 116 2.01 28.17 -14.50
C GLU A 116 1.56 28.76 -13.16
N LYS A 117 1.11 29.99 -13.24
CA LYS A 117 0.78 30.91 -12.13
C LYS A 117 -0.12 30.29 -11.04
N PRO A 118 0.10 30.64 -9.76
CA PRO A 118 -0.37 29.86 -8.61
C PRO A 118 -1.85 30.05 -8.21
N VAL A 119 -2.73 30.61 -9.03
CA VAL A 119 -4.08 31.03 -8.56
C VAL A 119 -5.24 30.28 -9.23
N SER A 120 -5.04 29.36 -10.17
CA SER A 120 -6.15 28.80 -10.95
C SER A 120 -6.21 27.28 -11.07
N ARG A 121 -5.53 26.51 -10.24
CA ARG A 121 -5.67 25.06 -10.26
C ARG A 121 -6.61 24.58 -9.15
N TYR A 122 -7.88 24.59 -9.45
CA TYR A 122 -8.83 23.68 -8.86
C TYR A 122 -8.49 22.26 -9.38
N PHE A 123 -8.65 21.25 -8.52
CA PHE A 123 -8.59 19.85 -8.92
C PHE A 123 -9.52 19.60 -10.07
N THR A 124 -9.10 18.85 -11.08
CA THR A 124 -10.03 18.30 -12.03
C THR A 124 -10.81 17.17 -11.37
N LEU A 125 -12.05 16.95 -11.82
CA LEU A 125 -12.84 15.81 -11.35
C LEU A 125 -12.10 14.47 -11.58
N GLU A 126 -11.37 14.35 -12.68
CA GLU A 126 -10.53 13.20 -13.01
C GLU A 126 -9.40 12.96 -11.98
N GLU A 127 -8.76 14.02 -11.50
CA GLU A 127 -7.73 13.91 -10.45
C GLU A 127 -8.35 13.47 -9.11
N PHE A 128 -9.56 13.93 -8.80
CA PHE A 128 -10.30 13.52 -7.62
C PHE A 128 -10.73 12.05 -7.70
N GLU A 129 -11.38 11.66 -8.79
CA GLU A 129 -11.81 10.28 -9.03
C GLU A 129 -10.63 9.30 -8.99
N PHE A 130 -9.51 9.67 -9.57
CA PHE A 130 -8.30 8.85 -9.54
C PHE A 130 -7.71 8.68 -8.13
N SER A 131 -7.74 9.73 -7.32
CA SER A 131 -7.30 9.68 -5.91
C SER A 131 -8.21 8.80 -5.05
N ASP A 132 -9.50 8.82 -5.32
CA ASP A 132 -10.50 8.05 -4.58
C ASP A 132 -10.49 6.55 -4.93
N ASN A 133 -10.03 6.15 -6.12
CA ASN A 133 -10.01 4.74 -6.53
C ASN A 133 -9.25 3.84 -5.54
N SER A 134 -8.19 4.35 -4.92
CA SER A 134 -7.47 3.59 -3.88
C SER A 134 -8.33 3.34 -2.64
N LEU A 135 -9.08 4.33 -2.20
CA LEU A 135 -9.99 4.21 -1.04
C LEU A 135 -11.19 3.32 -1.37
N ILE A 136 -11.79 3.54 -2.54
CA ILE A 136 -12.92 2.75 -3.03
C ILE A 136 -12.51 1.28 -3.16
N GLY A 137 -11.35 1.00 -3.78
CA GLY A 137 -10.84 -0.35 -3.93
C GLY A 137 -10.58 -1.04 -2.59
N ALA A 138 -9.99 -0.34 -1.61
CA ALA A 138 -9.80 -0.87 -0.26
C ALA A 138 -11.14 -1.17 0.43
N TYR A 139 -12.14 -0.32 0.25
CA TYR A 139 -13.48 -0.52 0.81
C TYR A 139 -14.17 -1.72 0.16
N MET A 140 -14.21 -1.78 -1.18
CA MET A 140 -14.90 -2.84 -1.93
C MET A 140 -14.29 -4.21 -1.64
N THR A 141 -12.98 -4.35 -1.72
CA THR A 141 -12.29 -5.62 -1.41
C THR A 141 -12.45 -6.02 0.04
N THR A 142 -12.41 -5.05 0.99
CA THR A 142 -12.69 -5.30 2.40
C THR A 142 -14.10 -5.84 2.61
N ARG A 143 -15.10 -5.22 1.99
CA ARG A 143 -16.50 -5.64 2.08
C ARG A 143 -16.70 -7.08 1.60
N GLU A 144 -16.18 -7.40 0.41
CA GLU A 144 -16.38 -8.73 -0.17
C GLU A 144 -15.60 -9.81 0.59
N ALA A 145 -14.34 -9.54 0.97
CA ALA A 145 -13.58 -10.48 1.79
C ALA A 145 -14.21 -10.69 3.17
N ALA A 146 -14.67 -9.61 3.84
CA ALA A 146 -15.30 -9.69 5.13
C ALA A 146 -16.63 -10.45 5.09
N ARG A 147 -17.42 -10.30 4.02
CA ARG A 147 -18.64 -11.06 3.79
C ARG A 147 -18.35 -12.57 3.79
N TRP A 148 -17.38 -13.00 3.01
CA TRP A 148 -16.97 -14.40 2.98
C TRP A 148 -16.38 -14.88 4.31
N MET A 149 -15.50 -14.09 4.93
CA MET A 149 -14.86 -14.42 6.22
C MET A 149 -15.89 -14.58 7.35
N SER A 150 -16.93 -13.73 7.38
CA SER A 150 -17.98 -13.78 8.41
C SER A 150 -18.86 -15.02 8.32
N ASP A 151 -19.09 -15.54 7.11
CA ASP A 151 -19.87 -16.73 6.87
C ASP A 151 -19.10 -18.03 7.18
N ASN A 152 -17.76 -17.93 7.29
CA ASN A 152 -16.86 -19.07 7.48
C ASN A 152 -16.15 -19.01 8.85
N THR A 153 -16.91 -19.22 9.93
CA THR A 153 -16.45 -19.07 11.33
C THR A 153 -15.41 -20.09 11.80
N ASN A 154 -14.95 -20.99 10.94
CA ASN A 154 -13.99 -22.05 11.29
C ASN A 154 -12.55 -21.56 11.50
N ASN A 155 -12.25 -20.30 11.17
CA ASN A 155 -10.94 -19.70 11.37
C ASN A 155 -11.02 -18.52 12.34
N ASN A 156 -10.32 -18.63 13.48
CA ASN A 156 -10.31 -17.61 14.53
C ASN A 156 -9.25 -16.51 14.29
N ASN A 157 -8.66 -16.39 13.13
CA ASN A 157 -7.57 -15.45 12.87
C ASN A 157 -7.64 -14.76 11.49
N TYR A 158 -8.82 -14.33 11.10
CA TYR A 158 -8.97 -13.49 9.92
C TYR A 158 -8.32 -12.12 10.13
N SER A 159 -7.64 -11.63 9.10
CA SER A 159 -6.94 -10.34 9.15
C SER A 159 -7.09 -9.54 7.87
N ILE A 160 -7.44 -8.28 7.99
CA ILE A 160 -7.42 -7.30 6.91
C ILE A 160 -6.37 -6.24 7.24
N ILE A 161 -5.52 -5.92 6.28
CA ILE A 161 -4.42 -4.98 6.46
C ILE A 161 -4.50 -3.92 5.36
N ASN A 162 -4.66 -2.67 5.76
CA ASN A 162 -4.67 -1.55 4.83
C ASN A 162 -3.32 -0.85 4.86
N VAL A 163 -2.63 -0.83 3.72
CA VAL A 163 -1.39 -0.07 3.57
C VAL A 163 -1.76 1.34 3.14
N SER A 164 -1.55 2.29 4.04
CA SER A 164 -1.75 3.72 3.81
C SER A 164 -0.42 4.38 3.45
N TYR A 165 -0.30 5.66 3.69
CA TYR A 165 0.95 6.42 3.60
C TYR A 165 0.96 7.46 4.74
N CYS A 166 2.17 7.94 5.10
CA CYS A 166 2.29 8.99 6.09
C CYS A 166 2.11 10.37 5.42
N PRO A 167 0.96 11.03 5.54
CA PRO A 167 0.76 12.36 4.95
C PRO A 167 1.69 13.40 5.59
N ASP A 168 2.06 13.17 6.84
CA ASP A 168 3.02 14.01 7.57
C ASP A 168 4.44 13.89 7.03
N CYS A 169 4.70 12.91 6.16
CA CYS A 169 6.00 12.67 5.57
C CYS A 169 6.26 13.49 4.31
N ILE A 170 5.29 14.28 3.83
CA ILE A 170 5.46 15.12 2.65
C ILE A 170 6.14 16.43 3.07
N PRO A 171 7.33 16.75 2.56
CA PRO A 171 8.03 17.98 2.91
C PRO A 171 7.29 19.23 2.44
N SER A 172 7.35 20.30 3.26
CA SER A 172 6.72 21.58 2.94
C SER A 172 7.37 22.29 1.74
N SER A 173 6.60 23.14 1.10
CA SER A 173 6.86 24.26 0.14
C SER A 173 8.15 24.39 -0.69
N LYS A 174 9.20 23.61 -0.44
CA LYS A 174 10.45 23.60 -1.24
C LYS A 174 10.61 22.33 -2.06
N ASP A 175 9.64 21.43 -2.00
CA ASP A 175 9.64 20.18 -2.73
C ASP A 175 8.93 20.37 -4.08
N PRO A 176 9.53 19.92 -5.18
CA PRO A 176 8.87 19.96 -6.50
C PRO A 176 7.52 19.24 -6.54
N PHE A 177 7.27 18.28 -5.65
CA PHE A 177 5.96 17.61 -5.48
C PHE A 177 4.92 18.49 -4.80
N THR A 178 5.33 19.36 -3.88
CA THR A 178 4.40 20.21 -3.12
C THR A 178 4.21 21.57 -3.78
N SER A 179 4.94 21.87 -4.85
CA SER A 179 4.79 23.12 -5.61
C SER A 179 3.44 23.22 -6.36
N SER A 180 2.75 22.10 -6.59
CA SER A 180 1.31 22.11 -6.87
C SER A 180 0.57 21.63 -5.61
N ARG A 181 0.18 22.55 -4.75
CA ARG A 181 -0.58 22.28 -3.51
C ARG A 181 -1.77 21.33 -3.70
N SER A 182 -2.32 21.31 -4.90
CA SER A 182 -3.53 20.58 -5.22
C SER A 182 -3.36 19.06 -5.18
N GLY A 183 -2.38 18.46 -5.84
CA GLY A 183 -2.23 16.99 -5.91
C GLY A 183 -1.85 16.35 -4.56
N VAL A 184 -1.12 17.09 -3.71
CA VAL A 184 -0.76 16.65 -2.35
C VAL A 184 -1.98 16.56 -1.46
N ASP A 185 -2.89 17.53 -1.54
CA ASP A 185 -4.07 17.59 -0.67
C ASP A 185 -5.03 16.43 -0.95
N LEU A 186 -5.22 16.05 -2.23
CA LEU A 186 -6.04 14.89 -2.62
C LEU A 186 -5.41 13.58 -2.17
N TYR A 187 -4.13 13.40 -2.45
CA TYR A 187 -3.42 12.19 -2.02
C TYR A 187 -3.46 12.03 -0.50
N THR A 188 -3.17 13.11 0.23
CA THR A 188 -3.24 13.15 1.68
C THR A 188 -4.63 12.82 2.19
N SER A 189 -5.67 13.40 1.57
CA SER A 189 -7.07 13.14 1.94
C SER A 189 -7.46 11.68 1.74
N SER A 190 -7.10 11.07 0.61
CA SER A 190 -7.36 9.66 0.34
C SER A 190 -6.67 8.74 1.34
N LYS A 191 -5.40 9.03 1.69
CA LYS A 191 -4.65 8.20 2.64
C LYS A 191 -5.12 8.37 4.09
N GLU A 192 -5.54 9.58 4.48
CA GLU A 192 -6.21 9.79 5.77
C GLU A 192 -7.56 9.08 5.82
N SER A 193 -8.34 9.12 4.75
CA SER A 193 -9.60 8.38 4.65
C SER A 193 -9.40 6.88 4.81
N THR A 194 -8.34 6.30 4.23
CA THR A 194 -7.97 4.88 4.42
C THR A 194 -7.66 4.57 5.89
N ARG A 195 -7.03 5.51 6.62
CA ARG A 195 -6.73 5.34 8.06
C ARG A 195 -8.02 5.38 8.90
N ILE A 196 -8.94 6.26 8.56
CA ILE A 196 -10.27 6.33 9.20
C ILE A 196 -11.07 5.07 8.89
N LEU A 197 -11.09 4.64 7.61
CA LEU A 197 -11.72 3.40 7.18
C LEU A 197 -11.21 2.19 7.98
N THR A 198 -9.89 2.09 8.17
CA THR A 198 -9.26 1.03 8.98
C THR A 198 -9.85 0.96 10.39
N LYS A 199 -10.01 2.11 11.07
CA LYS A 199 -10.53 2.13 12.44
C LYS A 199 -12.02 1.82 12.50
N SER A 200 -12.82 2.35 11.57
CA SER A 200 -14.26 2.11 11.54
C SER A 200 -14.58 0.66 11.20
N THR A 201 -13.92 0.08 10.21
CA THR A 201 -14.10 -1.33 9.84
C THR A 201 -13.56 -2.27 10.91
N ALA A 202 -12.47 -1.92 11.62
CA ALA A 202 -11.99 -2.71 12.75
C ALA A 202 -13.03 -2.83 13.86
N LEU A 203 -13.71 -1.72 14.21
CA LEU A 203 -14.76 -1.72 15.24
C LEU A 203 -15.96 -2.58 14.84
N GLU A 204 -16.35 -2.51 13.57
CA GLU A 204 -17.48 -3.26 13.04
C GLU A 204 -17.17 -4.76 12.94
N LEU A 205 -16.05 -5.11 12.30
CA LEU A 205 -15.68 -6.48 11.96
C LEU A 205 -15.12 -7.28 13.13
N ALA A 206 -14.65 -6.62 14.20
CA ALA A 206 -14.23 -7.30 15.42
C ALA A 206 -15.34 -8.16 16.03
N LYS A 207 -16.61 -7.77 15.86
CA LYS A 207 -17.79 -8.50 16.36
C LYS A 207 -17.94 -9.89 15.71
N VAL A 208 -17.38 -10.05 14.51
CA VAL A 208 -17.39 -11.33 13.77
C VAL A 208 -16.00 -11.98 13.71
N GLY A 209 -15.09 -11.56 14.58
CA GLY A 209 -13.77 -12.18 14.73
C GLY A 209 -12.74 -11.81 13.67
N ILE A 210 -12.98 -10.76 12.88
CA ILE A 210 -12.05 -10.27 11.85
C ILE A 210 -11.27 -9.08 12.43
N ARG A 211 -9.94 -9.15 12.39
CA ARG A 211 -9.07 -8.05 12.78
C ARG A 211 -8.76 -7.15 11.58
N VAL A 212 -8.81 -5.84 11.76
CA VAL A 212 -8.46 -4.88 10.72
C VAL A 212 -7.41 -3.92 11.27
N ASN A 213 -6.27 -3.80 10.60
CA ASN A 213 -5.17 -2.93 11.01
C ASN A 213 -4.61 -2.16 9.83
N GLY A 214 -3.93 -1.06 10.10
CA GLY A 214 -3.27 -0.25 9.10
C GLY A 214 -1.75 -0.27 9.25
N ILE A 215 -1.05 -0.20 8.13
CA ILE A 215 0.39 0.09 8.09
C ILE A 215 0.55 1.47 7.45
N VAL A 216 1.38 2.30 8.05
CA VAL A 216 1.68 3.66 7.58
C VAL A 216 3.17 3.75 7.26
N PRO A 217 3.58 3.40 6.03
CA PRO A 217 4.96 3.52 5.61
C PRO A 217 5.39 4.99 5.53
N GLY A 218 6.64 5.25 5.89
CA GLY A 218 7.31 6.51 5.62
C GLY A 218 7.92 6.55 4.22
N ILE A 219 9.13 7.11 4.11
CA ILE A 219 9.88 7.11 2.85
C ILE A 219 10.53 5.74 2.69
N ILE A 220 10.00 4.95 1.75
CA ILE A 220 10.47 3.60 1.44
C ILE A 220 11.27 3.63 0.14
N PHE A 221 12.38 2.91 0.12
CA PHE A 221 13.21 2.76 -1.06
C PHE A 221 12.40 2.12 -2.19
N ALA A 222 12.41 2.75 -3.35
CA ALA A 222 11.79 2.25 -4.57
C ALA A 222 12.87 2.01 -5.63
N THR A 223 12.66 1.08 -6.54
CA THR A 223 13.59 0.85 -7.65
C THR A 223 13.61 2.04 -8.61
N GLU A 224 14.71 2.21 -9.38
CA GLU A 224 14.91 3.35 -10.29
C GLU A 224 13.77 3.55 -11.32
N ASN A 225 12.99 2.50 -11.59
CA ASN A 225 11.87 2.53 -12.54
C ASN A 225 10.54 2.95 -11.91
N GLU A 226 10.50 3.18 -10.60
CA GLU A 226 9.30 3.66 -9.92
C GLU A 226 9.34 5.18 -9.82
N SER A 227 8.23 5.83 -10.17
CA SER A 227 8.14 7.30 -10.26
C SER A 227 8.58 8.02 -8.98
N TYR A 228 8.44 7.39 -7.83
CA TYR A 228 8.87 7.92 -6.54
C TYR A 228 10.38 7.78 -6.31
N GLY A 229 11.00 6.72 -6.82
CA GLY A 229 12.44 6.48 -6.74
C GLY A 229 13.26 7.49 -7.56
N SER A 230 12.74 7.93 -8.69
CA SER A 230 13.43 8.89 -9.59
C SER A 230 13.63 10.28 -8.96
N PHE A 231 12.76 10.68 -8.02
CA PHE A 231 12.89 11.96 -7.33
C PHE A 231 13.96 11.95 -6.22
N ILE A 232 14.15 10.81 -5.58
CA ILE A 232 15.13 10.65 -4.50
C ILE A 232 16.52 10.39 -5.07
N HIS A 233 16.61 9.77 -6.26
CA HIS A 233 17.85 9.50 -6.98
C HIS A 233 18.24 10.57 -7.99
N ASN A 234 18.03 11.85 -7.71
CA ASN A 234 18.61 12.89 -8.55
C ASN A 234 20.15 12.82 -8.49
N LYS A 235 20.76 12.18 -9.51
CA LYS A 235 22.21 11.92 -9.64
C LYS A 235 23.10 13.16 -9.51
N ASN A 236 22.52 14.36 -9.60
CA ASN A 236 23.26 15.62 -9.55
C ASN A 236 23.34 16.26 -8.15
N ASN A 237 22.56 15.76 -7.19
CA ASN A 237 22.65 16.20 -5.81
C ASN A 237 22.98 14.99 -4.93
N ASN A 238 24.28 14.77 -4.70
CA ASN A 238 24.83 13.80 -3.72
C ASN A 238 24.41 14.09 -2.27
N LYS A 239 23.34 14.81 -2.03
CA LYS A 239 22.74 15.00 -0.72
C LYS A 239 21.63 13.98 -0.55
N GLU A 240 21.81 13.13 0.39
CA GLU A 240 20.88 12.20 1.06
C GLU A 240 19.70 12.98 1.67
N TRP A 241 18.95 13.69 0.81
CA TRP A 241 17.91 14.65 1.21
C TRP A 241 16.85 14.05 2.12
N GLY A 242 16.51 12.76 1.93
CA GLY A 242 15.58 12.04 2.79
C GLY A 242 16.17 11.65 4.15
N ASN A 243 17.49 11.42 4.23
CA ASN A 243 18.12 10.89 5.44
C ASN A 243 18.16 11.92 6.59
N ASP A 244 18.24 13.20 6.28
CA ASP A 244 18.24 14.25 7.31
C ASP A 244 16.88 14.44 7.98
N MET A 245 15.81 14.11 7.28
CA MET A 245 14.45 14.21 7.81
C MET A 245 14.04 13.02 8.66
N ILE A 246 14.61 11.86 8.37
CA ILE A 246 14.26 10.60 9.03
C ILE A 246 15.14 10.43 10.27
N PRO A 247 14.58 10.33 11.49
CA PRO A 247 15.37 10.16 12.71
C PRO A 247 16.37 8.99 12.67
N ILE A 248 15.99 7.85 12.09
CA ILE A 248 16.87 6.68 11.89
C ILE A 248 17.94 6.92 10.81
N LYS A 249 17.90 8.07 10.08
CA LYS A 249 18.91 8.49 9.10
C LYS A 249 19.06 7.58 7.87
N ARG A 250 18.01 6.88 7.50
CA ARG A 250 17.93 6.11 6.24
C ARG A 250 16.49 5.96 5.79
N MET A 251 16.29 5.71 4.51
CA MET A 251 15.00 5.25 3.99
C MET A 251 14.70 3.83 4.49
N GLY A 252 13.40 3.51 4.62
CA GLY A 252 12.95 2.15 4.86
C GLY A 252 13.11 1.28 3.60
N GLN A 253 13.13 -0.03 3.82
CA GLN A 253 13.12 -1.01 2.74
C GLN A 253 11.71 -1.62 2.62
N PRO A 254 11.23 -1.99 1.41
CA PRO A 254 9.93 -2.63 1.22
C PRO A 254 9.72 -3.85 2.13
N ILE A 255 10.78 -4.60 2.38
CA ILE A 255 10.77 -5.76 3.27
C ILE A 255 10.38 -5.40 4.71
N GLU A 256 10.75 -4.22 5.21
CA GLU A 256 10.42 -3.80 6.58
C GLU A 256 8.92 -3.56 6.73
N VAL A 257 8.25 -3.08 5.67
CA VAL A 257 6.78 -2.97 5.60
C VAL A 257 6.13 -4.36 5.54
N ALA A 258 6.69 -5.25 4.72
CA ALA A 258 6.18 -6.60 4.53
C ALA A 258 6.26 -7.45 5.82
N GLN A 259 7.33 -7.31 6.61
CA GLN A 259 7.48 -8.00 7.89
C GLN A 259 6.42 -7.56 8.91
N VAL A 260 6.03 -6.29 8.92
CA VAL A 260 4.93 -5.81 9.75
C VAL A 260 3.59 -6.37 9.25
N ALA A 261 3.40 -6.49 7.94
CA ALA A 261 2.19 -7.08 7.38
C ALA A 261 2.05 -8.56 7.79
N THR A 262 3.13 -9.37 7.69
CA THR A 262 3.10 -10.77 8.12
C THR A 262 2.87 -10.91 9.63
N PHE A 263 3.45 -10.03 10.46
CA PHE A 263 3.16 -9.98 11.89
C PHE A 263 1.68 -9.71 12.15
N LEU A 264 1.09 -8.68 11.55
CA LEU A 264 -0.31 -8.32 11.73
C LEU A 264 -1.28 -9.41 11.23
N ALA A 265 -0.90 -10.17 10.20
CA ALA A 265 -1.66 -11.32 9.69
C ALA A 265 -1.56 -12.54 10.61
N SER A 266 -0.52 -12.65 11.42
CA SER A 266 -0.21 -13.82 12.23
C SER A 266 -1.06 -13.89 13.51
N TYR A 267 -1.06 -15.08 14.14
CA TYR A 267 -1.66 -15.28 15.45
C TYR A 267 -0.95 -14.47 16.57
N LYS A 268 0.29 -14.05 16.35
CA LYS A 268 1.02 -13.18 17.29
C LYS A 268 0.34 -11.82 17.48
N ALA A 269 -0.46 -11.39 16.51
CA ALA A 269 -1.26 -10.17 16.57
C ALA A 269 -2.75 -10.42 16.89
N SER A 270 -3.09 -11.57 17.52
CA SER A 270 -4.48 -12.00 17.76
C SER A 270 -5.31 -11.01 18.60
N TYR A 271 -4.68 -10.15 19.39
CA TYR A 271 -5.34 -9.10 20.19
C TYR A 271 -5.11 -7.68 19.65
N VAL A 272 -4.65 -7.58 18.39
CA VAL A 272 -4.35 -6.30 17.73
C VAL A 272 -5.38 -6.05 16.64
N THR A 273 -6.24 -5.04 16.81
CA THR A 273 -7.21 -4.57 15.82
C THR A 273 -7.41 -3.07 15.96
N GLY A 274 -7.67 -2.37 14.85
CA GLY A 274 -7.88 -0.93 14.79
C GLY A 274 -6.60 -0.09 14.96
N THR A 275 -5.42 -0.70 15.00
CA THR A 275 -4.15 0.02 15.13
C THR A 275 -3.63 0.50 13.78
N LEU A 276 -2.84 1.58 13.85
CA LEU A 276 -2.03 2.08 12.73
C LEU A 276 -0.57 1.94 13.13
N VAL A 277 0.16 1.07 12.46
CA VAL A 277 1.59 0.84 12.73
C VAL A 277 2.40 1.69 11.77
N TYR A 278 3.12 2.67 12.31
CA TYR A 278 4.04 3.50 11.55
C TYR A 278 5.34 2.74 11.28
N VAL A 279 5.72 2.65 10.00
CA VAL A 279 6.97 2.04 9.53
C VAL A 279 7.73 3.12 8.78
N ASP A 280 8.20 4.13 9.50
CA ASP A 280 8.62 5.42 8.96
C ASP A 280 9.96 5.93 9.49
N GLY A 281 10.64 5.13 10.29
CA GLY A 281 11.91 5.54 10.92
C GLY A 281 11.79 6.74 11.87
N GLY A 282 10.58 7.00 12.38
CA GLY A 282 10.28 8.12 13.27
C GLY A 282 9.99 9.44 12.55
N LEU A 283 9.82 9.40 11.22
CA LEU A 283 9.60 10.59 10.40
C LEU A 283 8.38 11.39 10.83
N ALA A 284 7.28 10.74 11.15
CA ALA A 284 6.06 11.40 11.62
C ALA A 284 6.24 12.15 12.96
N LEU A 285 7.18 11.72 13.80
CA LEU A 285 7.47 12.34 15.08
C LEU A 285 8.36 13.60 14.96
N ASN A 286 9.08 13.75 13.85
CA ASN A 286 10.04 14.85 13.67
C ASN A 286 9.38 16.16 13.21
N ARG A 287 8.13 16.14 12.80
CA ARG A 287 7.43 17.31 12.26
C ARG A 287 7.11 18.41 13.28
N PRO A 288 6.67 18.11 14.52
CA PRO A 288 6.41 19.15 15.53
C PRO A 288 7.67 19.96 15.89
N ALA A 289 8.83 19.32 15.98
CA ALA A 289 10.08 19.98 16.31
C ALA A 289 10.51 21.01 15.25
N ARG A 290 10.40 20.66 13.94
CA ARG A 290 10.72 21.58 12.85
C ARG A 290 9.75 22.76 12.73
N PHE A 291 8.48 22.54 13.03
CA PHE A 291 7.50 23.63 13.05
C PHE A 291 7.79 24.65 14.14
N LEU A 292 8.30 24.20 15.28
CA LEU A 292 8.70 25.06 16.38
C LEU A 292 10.01 25.80 16.07
N GLU A 293 11.00 25.15 15.47
CA GLU A 293 12.27 25.77 15.07
C GLU A 293 12.09 26.88 14.02
N GLN A 294 11.24 26.66 13.01
CA GLN A 294 10.96 27.66 11.98
C GLN A 294 10.18 28.87 12.47
N ASN A 295 9.45 28.75 13.57
CA ASN A 295 8.72 29.87 14.17
C ASN A 295 9.53 30.61 15.28
N LEU A 296 10.72 30.08 15.64
CA LEU A 296 11.62 30.73 16.60
C LEU A 296 12.68 31.62 15.95
N GLU A 297 12.81 31.61 14.63
CA GLU A 297 13.68 32.52 13.85
C GLU A 297 12.97 33.82 13.41
N ILE A 298 11.91 34.22 14.09
CA ILE A 298 11.31 35.54 13.91
C ILE A 298 11.74 36.38 15.09
N ASP A 299 12.95 36.97 14.97
CA ASP A 299 13.31 38.32 15.47
C ASP A 299 14.56 38.84 14.76
#